data_cd0db0394320082a2e0818f56a82869f
#
_entry.id   cd0db0394320082a2e0818f56a82869f
#
_cell.length_a   1.000
_cell.length_b   1.000
_cell.length_c   1.000
_cell.angle_alpha   90.00
_cell.angle_beta   90.00
_cell.angle_gamma   90.00
#
_symmetry.space_group_name_H-M   'P 1'
#
loop_
_entity.id
_entity.type
_entity.pdbx_description
1 polymer ?
#
loop_
_entity_poly.entity_id
_entity_poly.type
_entity_poly.pdbx_seq_one_letter_code
_entity_poly.pdbx_strand_id
1 'polypeptide(L)'
;SVKPGNRLTLLRDDNGDGRYETREVFADNLNAPYGLALIDDTLYVANQDALVRFDYEEGQTRASGPPETVTDLPAKINHHWTKAMTAGPDGEFLYVGIGSNSNIGERGMDVEEDRAMVWQIDAESGRHKPYATGLRNPTAFAIHPDTDQLWAVVNERDELGANLVPDYL
;
A
#
# COMPACT_ATOMS: atom_id res chain seq x y z
N SER A 1 6.53 1.68 19.16
CA SER A 1 6.21 1.81 17.73
C SER A 1 7.47 2.28 17.00
N VAL A 2 7.88 1.55 16.00
CA VAL A 2 8.96 1.99 15.11
C VAL A 2 8.40 3.15 14.28
N LYS A 3 9.04 4.32 14.34
CA LYS A 3 8.67 5.42 13.43
C LYS A 3 8.96 4.96 12.00
N PRO A 4 8.00 5.04 11.07
CA PRO A 4 8.27 4.69 9.68
C PRO A 4 9.39 5.56 9.12
N GLY A 5 10.29 4.95 8.36
CA GLY A 5 11.30 5.71 7.62
C GLY A 5 10.60 6.40 6.45
N ASN A 6 10.64 7.73 6.39
CA ASN A 6 9.98 8.51 5.33
C ASN A 6 10.77 8.47 4.02
N ARG A 7 11.22 7.28 3.61
CA ARG A 7 12.05 7.08 2.41
C ARG A 7 11.87 5.69 1.81
N LEU A 8 12.20 5.56 0.54
CA LEU A 8 12.46 4.30 -0.13
C LEU A 8 13.97 4.04 -0.15
N THR A 9 14.37 2.84 0.22
CA THR A 9 15.75 2.38 0.10
C THR A 9 15.80 1.28 -0.95
N LEU A 10 16.62 1.48 -1.98
CA LEU A 10 16.92 0.48 -2.98
C LEU A 10 18.06 -0.41 -2.48
N LEU A 11 17.87 -1.70 -2.59
CA LEU A 11 18.90 -2.72 -2.37
C LEU A 11 19.04 -3.50 -3.66
N ARG A 12 20.27 -3.69 -4.16
CA ARG A 12 20.54 -4.49 -5.35
C ARG A 12 21.70 -5.44 -5.09
N ASP A 13 21.47 -6.69 -5.45
CA ASP A 13 22.48 -7.73 -5.54
C ASP A 13 23.01 -7.72 -6.98
N ASP A 14 24.19 -7.14 -7.18
CA ASP A 14 24.74 -6.87 -8.53
C ASP A 14 25.38 -8.13 -9.15
N ASN A 15 25.66 -9.17 -8.34
CA ASN A 15 26.35 -10.39 -8.78
C ASN A 15 25.56 -11.68 -8.56
N GLY A 16 24.40 -11.62 -7.90
CA GLY A 16 23.51 -12.76 -7.65
C GLY A 16 23.96 -13.68 -6.50
N ASP A 17 24.79 -13.21 -5.57
CA ASP A 17 25.32 -14.03 -4.47
C ASP A 17 24.47 -13.97 -3.18
N GLY A 18 23.37 -13.23 -3.21
CA GLY A 18 22.44 -13.05 -2.08
C GLY A 18 22.84 -11.91 -1.14
N ARG A 19 23.82 -11.10 -1.51
CA ARG A 19 24.22 -9.89 -0.78
C ARG A 19 23.88 -8.65 -1.60
N TYR A 20 23.67 -7.54 -0.93
CA TYR A 20 23.31 -6.29 -1.59
C TYR A 20 24.51 -5.35 -1.62
N GLU A 21 25.24 -5.30 -2.74
CA GLU A 21 26.38 -4.40 -2.95
C GLU A 21 25.91 -2.96 -3.07
N THR A 22 24.79 -2.76 -3.76
CA THR A 22 24.21 -1.42 -3.90
C THR A 22 23.15 -1.19 -2.84
N ARG A 23 23.32 -0.08 -2.08
CA ARG A 23 22.32 0.40 -1.11
C ARG A 23 22.20 1.91 -1.22
N GLU A 24 21.13 2.36 -1.83
CA GLU A 24 20.88 3.78 -2.10
C GLU A 24 19.52 4.23 -1.58
N VAL A 25 19.39 5.51 -1.25
CA VAL A 25 18.08 6.13 -1.00
C VAL A 25 17.49 6.50 -2.35
N PHE A 26 16.47 5.76 -2.78
CA PHE A 26 15.79 6.01 -4.05
C PHE A 26 14.98 7.32 -3.99
N ALA A 27 14.19 7.51 -2.95
CA ALA A 27 13.42 8.73 -2.69
C ALA A 27 13.30 8.97 -1.18
N ASP A 28 13.29 10.23 -0.77
CA ASP A 28 13.08 10.66 0.61
C ASP A 28 11.90 11.65 0.72
N ASN A 29 11.69 12.19 1.94
CA ASN A 29 10.60 13.12 2.24
C ASN A 29 9.19 12.58 1.91
N LEU A 30 9.03 11.25 1.92
CA LEU A 30 7.73 10.59 1.82
C LEU A 30 7.01 10.60 3.18
N ASN A 31 5.73 10.26 3.19
CA ASN A 31 4.94 10.19 4.41
C ASN A 31 4.57 8.74 4.76
N ALA A 32 5.42 8.06 5.54
CA ALA A 32 5.22 6.66 5.93
C ALA A 32 4.84 5.75 4.74
N PRO A 33 5.68 5.64 3.69
CA PRO A 33 5.40 4.81 2.53
C PRO A 33 5.30 3.34 2.94
N TYR A 34 4.35 2.60 2.35
CA TYR A 34 4.15 1.19 2.66
C TYR A 34 3.98 0.33 1.40
N GLY A 35 2.91 0.54 0.61
CA GLY A 35 2.66 -0.20 -0.61
C GLY A 35 3.50 0.32 -1.77
N LEU A 36 4.01 -0.61 -2.59
CA LEU A 36 4.77 -0.31 -3.81
C LEU A 36 4.21 -1.13 -4.96
N ALA A 37 4.11 -0.55 -6.13
CA ALA A 37 3.82 -1.25 -7.38
C ALA A 37 4.57 -0.59 -8.53
N LEU A 38 5.08 -1.40 -9.45
CA LEU A 38 5.67 -0.94 -10.69
C LEU A 38 4.71 -1.32 -11.84
N ILE A 39 4.32 -0.34 -12.63
CA ILE A 39 3.53 -0.52 -13.85
C ILE A 39 4.34 0.14 -14.96
N ASP A 40 4.79 -0.64 -15.92
CA ASP A 40 5.71 -0.19 -16.97
C ASP A 40 6.88 0.62 -16.37
N ASP A 41 7.05 1.85 -16.79
CA ASP A 41 8.11 2.77 -16.34
C ASP A 41 7.62 3.73 -15.23
N THR A 42 6.63 3.32 -14.44
CA THR A 42 6.06 4.15 -13.35
C THR A 42 6.05 3.41 -12.02
N LEU A 43 6.79 3.92 -11.04
CA LEU A 43 6.79 3.42 -9.67
C LEU A 43 5.74 4.14 -8.84
N TYR A 44 4.70 3.42 -8.45
CA TYR A 44 3.66 3.89 -7.53
C TYR A 44 4.02 3.60 -6.08
N VAL A 45 3.75 4.55 -5.21
CA VAL A 45 4.04 4.48 -3.77
C VAL A 45 2.81 4.92 -2.98
N ALA A 46 2.27 4.03 -2.18
CA ALA A 46 1.20 4.36 -1.25
C ALA A 46 1.80 4.87 0.07
N ASN A 47 1.79 6.18 0.26
CA ASN A 47 2.01 6.83 1.54
C ASN A 47 0.80 6.65 2.45
N GLN A 48 0.92 7.00 3.73
CA GLN A 48 -0.22 6.92 4.65
C GLN A 48 -1.39 7.86 4.29
N ASP A 49 -1.15 8.91 3.50
CA ASP A 49 -2.08 10.00 3.20
C ASP A 49 -2.29 10.26 1.71
N ALA A 50 -1.47 9.69 0.84
CA ALA A 50 -1.57 9.88 -0.60
C ALA A 50 -0.96 8.71 -1.38
N LEU A 51 -1.52 8.43 -2.55
CA LEU A 51 -0.87 7.65 -3.59
C LEU A 51 -0.03 8.62 -4.44
N VAL A 52 1.25 8.33 -4.55
CA VAL A 52 2.18 9.11 -5.38
C VAL A 52 2.86 8.23 -6.42
N ARG A 53 3.43 8.84 -7.46
CA ARG A 53 4.17 8.12 -8.50
C ARG A 53 5.48 8.83 -8.84
N PHE A 54 6.43 8.04 -9.34
CA PHE A 54 7.71 8.47 -9.89
C PHE A 54 7.90 7.87 -11.28
N ASP A 55 8.50 8.62 -12.19
CA ASP A 55 9.09 8.02 -13.39
C ASP A 55 10.24 7.11 -12.95
N TYR A 56 10.34 5.93 -13.55
CA TYR A 56 11.34 4.93 -13.24
C TYR A 56 11.95 4.34 -14.51
N GLU A 57 13.25 4.31 -14.59
CA GLU A 57 13.99 3.61 -15.63
C GLU A 57 14.69 2.37 -15.05
N GLU A 58 14.71 1.27 -15.79
CA GLU A 58 15.42 0.06 -15.35
C GLU A 58 16.90 0.37 -15.02
N GLY A 59 17.34 -0.09 -13.86
CA GLY A 59 18.69 0.18 -13.36
C GLY A 59 18.84 1.50 -12.58
N GLN A 60 17.84 2.36 -12.60
CA GLN A 60 17.86 3.60 -11.81
C GLN A 60 18.01 3.33 -10.32
N THR A 61 18.87 4.08 -9.63
CA THR A 61 19.10 3.93 -8.18
C THR A 61 18.52 5.06 -7.35
N ARG A 62 18.12 6.17 -8.00
CA ARG A 62 17.53 7.36 -7.37
C ARG A 62 16.42 7.93 -8.25
N ALA A 63 15.38 8.43 -7.63
CA ALA A 63 14.34 9.16 -8.36
C ALA A 63 14.91 10.40 -9.06
N SER A 64 14.46 10.67 -10.27
CA SER A 64 14.89 11.80 -11.10
C SER A 64 14.31 13.15 -10.63
N GLY A 65 13.26 13.11 -9.79
CA GLY A 65 12.57 14.29 -9.30
C GLY A 65 11.62 13.98 -8.12
N PRO A 66 10.88 14.99 -7.65
CA PRO A 66 9.86 14.78 -6.63
C PRO A 66 8.72 13.92 -7.16
N PRO A 67 7.99 13.20 -6.28
CA PRO A 67 6.83 12.42 -6.72
C PRO A 67 5.69 13.33 -7.19
N GLU A 68 4.91 12.82 -8.13
CA GLU A 68 3.61 13.37 -8.51
C GLU A 68 2.52 12.71 -7.66
N THR A 69 1.59 13.51 -7.12
CA THR A 69 0.42 12.97 -6.41
C THR A 69 -0.63 12.50 -7.41
N VAL A 70 -1.03 11.23 -7.28
CA VAL A 70 -2.08 10.61 -8.09
C VAL A 70 -3.45 10.87 -7.45
N THR A 71 -3.59 10.58 -6.14
CA THR A 71 -4.81 10.83 -5.38
C THR A 71 -4.53 10.87 -3.88
N ASP A 72 -5.37 11.56 -3.12
CA ASP A 72 -5.31 11.55 -1.66
C ASP A 72 -5.86 10.23 -1.12
N LEU A 73 -5.33 9.80 0.03
CA LEU A 73 -5.80 8.62 0.76
C LEU A 73 -6.30 9.03 2.15
N PRO A 74 -7.31 8.33 2.71
CA PRO A 74 -7.83 8.64 4.03
C PRO A 74 -6.74 8.55 5.12
N ALA A 75 -6.48 9.66 5.83
CA ALA A 75 -5.36 9.76 6.78
C ALA A 75 -5.66 10.42 8.13
N LYS A 76 -6.83 11.03 8.35
CA LYS A 76 -7.09 11.89 9.53
C LYS A 76 -6.72 11.24 10.87
N ILE A 77 -7.41 10.20 11.33
CA ILE A 77 -7.06 9.46 12.55
C ILE A 77 -5.98 8.43 12.23
N ASN A 78 -6.21 7.68 11.17
CA ASN A 78 -5.31 6.72 10.57
C ASN A 78 -4.76 5.66 11.55
N HIS A 79 -5.65 5.06 12.35
CA HIS A 79 -5.29 4.03 13.33
C HIS A 79 -4.54 2.87 12.66
N HIS A 80 -5.11 2.33 11.57
CA HIS A 80 -4.41 1.44 10.66
C HIS A 80 -3.85 2.26 9.49
N TRP A 81 -2.64 2.76 9.66
CA TRP A 81 -1.99 3.70 8.75
C TRP A 81 -1.40 3.05 7.48
N THR A 82 -1.13 1.76 7.53
CA THR A 82 -0.54 1.03 6.39
C THR A 82 -1.48 1.05 5.19
N LYS A 83 -0.91 1.22 4.01
CA LYS A 83 -1.61 1.22 2.75
C LYS A 83 -0.98 0.14 1.86
N ALA A 84 -1.35 -1.14 2.14
CA ALA A 84 -0.94 -2.23 1.26
C ALA A 84 -1.41 -1.96 -0.16
N MET A 85 -0.61 -2.30 -1.16
CA MET A 85 -0.94 -2.04 -2.56
C MET A 85 -0.42 -3.14 -3.47
N THR A 86 -1.15 -3.40 -4.55
CA THR A 86 -0.70 -4.19 -5.69
C THR A 86 -1.29 -3.62 -6.97
N ALA A 87 -0.60 -3.83 -8.11
CA ALA A 87 -1.15 -3.54 -9.43
C ALA A 87 -2.13 -4.65 -9.86
N GLY A 88 -3.14 -4.28 -10.63
CA GLY A 88 -3.98 -5.22 -11.36
C GLY A 88 -3.20 -5.89 -12.50
N PRO A 89 -3.71 -7.02 -13.05
CA PRO A 89 -2.98 -7.81 -14.04
C PRO A 89 -2.75 -7.08 -15.37
N ASP A 90 -3.61 -6.12 -15.69
CA ASP A 90 -3.54 -5.29 -16.91
C ASP A 90 -2.76 -3.97 -16.73
N GLY A 91 -2.39 -3.64 -15.49
CA GLY A 91 -1.74 -2.37 -15.17
C GLY A 91 -2.67 -1.15 -15.19
N GLU A 92 -3.97 -1.30 -15.50
CA GLU A 92 -4.92 -0.17 -15.52
C GLU A 92 -5.27 0.31 -14.12
N PHE A 93 -5.25 -0.61 -13.14
CA PHE A 93 -5.70 -0.33 -11.78
C PHE A 93 -4.67 -0.68 -10.72
N LEU A 94 -4.74 0.05 -9.62
CA LEU A 94 -4.07 -0.25 -8.36
C LEU A 94 -5.12 -0.62 -7.30
N TYR A 95 -4.85 -1.65 -6.52
CA TYR A 95 -5.66 -2.04 -5.36
C TYR A 95 -4.96 -1.59 -4.10
N VAL A 96 -5.61 -0.72 -3.31
CA VAL A 96 -5.03 -0.13 -2.10
C VAL A 96 -5.89 -0.46 -0.88
N GLY A 97 -5.26 -1.03 0.14
CA GLY A 97 -5.90 -1.34 1.41
C GLY A 97 -6.04 -0.11 2.29
N ILE A 98 -7.26 0.18 2.70
CA ILE A 98 -7.59 1.27 3.62
C ILE A 98 -8.13 0.66 4.91
N GLY A 99 -7.28 0.55 5.93
CA GLY A 99 -7.68 -0.02 7.22
C GLY A 99 -8.63 0.89 8.01
N SER A 100 -9.37 0.30 8.95
CA SER A 100 -10.29 1.02 9.84
C SER A 100 -9.56 2.03 10.74
N ASN A 101 -10.30 2.97 11.29
CA ASN A 101 -9.79 3.93 12.29
C ASN A 101 -9.90 3.42 13.73
N SER A 102 -10.45 2.24 13.93
CA SER A 102 -10.72 1.67 15.24
C SER A 102 -10.48 0.16 15.24
N ASN A 103 -10.44 -0.45 16.43
CA ASN A 103 -10.35 -1.91 16.57
C ASN A 103 -11.70 -2.58 16.23
N ILE A 104 -12.80 -2.02 16.74
CA ILE A 104 -14.16 -2.61 16.66
C ILE A 104 -15.26 -1.59 16.34
N GLY A 105 -14.94 -0.41 15.84
CA GLY A 105 -15.89 0.68 15.63
C GLY A 105 -16.14 1.51 16.89
N GLU A 106 -15.29 1.41 17.91
CA GLU A 106 -15.43 2.10 19.22
C GLU A 106 -15.32 3.63 19.14
N ARG A 107 -14.90 4.15 18.00
CA ARG A 107 -14.80 5.60 17.75
C ARG A 107 -15.99 6.18 17.00
N GLY A 108 -17.02 5.34 16.71
CA GLY A 108 -18.18 5.69 15.91
C GLY A 108 -18.00 5.37 14.44
N MET A 109 -19.11 5.21 13.73
CA MET A 109 -19.09 4.80 12.31
C MET A 109 -18.77 5.95 11.35
N ASP A 110 -18.95 7.18 11.78
CA ASP A 110 -18.63 8.40 11.02
C ASP A 110 -17.11 8.55 10.75
N VAL A 111 -16.26 8.02 11.63
CA VAL A 111 -14.81 8.02 11.40
C VAL A 111 -14.34 6.87 10.49
N GLU A 112 -15.21 5.92 10.18
CA GLU A 112 -14.95 4.78 9.31
C GLU A 112 -15.41 5.01 7.86
N GLU A 113 -15.93 6.21 7.55
CA GLU A 113 -16.29 6.56 6.17
C GLU A 113 -15.09 6.37 5.24
N ASP A 114 -15.31 5.68 4.09
CA ASP A 114 -14.31 5.30 3.08
C ASP A 114 -13.13 4.45 3.61
N ARG A 115 -13.34 3.73 4.72
CA ARG A 115 -12.36 2.86 5.37
C ARG A 115 -12.84 1.41 5.51
N ALA A 116 -11.99 0.55 6.08
CA ALA A 116 -12.24 -0.89 6.24
C ALA A 116 -12.55 -1.56 4.88
N MET A 117 -11.75 -1.27 3.86
CA MET A 117 -12.01 -1.70 2.49
C MET A 117 -10.74 -1.73 1.63
N VAL A 118 -10.88 -2.27 0.43
CA VAL A 118 -9.93 -2.12 -0.67
C VAL A 118 -10.49 -1.10 -1.66
N TRP A 119 -9.69 -0.10 -1.99
CA TRP A 119 -9.96 0.81 -3.10
C TRP A 119 -9.38 0.26 -4.39
N GLN A 120 -10.14 0.33 -5.48
CA GLN A 120 -9.64 0.20 -6.84
C GLN A 120 -9.41 1.62 -7.37
N ILE A 121 -8.17 1.93 -7.70
CA ILE A 121 -7.73 3.25 -8.17
C ILE A 121 -7.25 3.13 -9.62
N ASP A 122 -7.79 3.92 -10.51
CA ASP A 122 -7.31 4.08 -11.88
C ASP A 122 -5.90 4.69 -11.84
N ALA A 123 -4.92 3.98 -12.38
CA ALA A 123 -3.50 4.32 -12.22
C ALA A 123 -3.13 5.65 -12.89
N GLU A 124 -3.81 6.02 -13.98
CA GLU A 124 -3.54 7.26 -14.71
C GLU A 124 -4.27 8.46 -14.09
N SER A 125 -5.59 8.34 -13.89
CA SER A 125 -6.43 9.47 -13.48
C SER A 125 -6.56 9.65 -11.96
N GLY A 126 -6.20 8.64 -11.15
CA GLY A 126 -6.38 8.64 -9.71
C GLY A 126 -7.84 8.49 -9.25
N ARG A 127 -8.80 8.33 -10.17
CA ARG A 127 -10.20 8.08 -9.81
C ARG A 127 -10.32 6.74 -9.10
N HIS A 128 -11.06 6.69 -8.02
CA HIS A 128 -11.18 5.48 -7.22
C HIS A 128 -12.65 5.13 -6.92
N LYS A 129 -12.84 3.87 -6.57
CA LYS A 129 -14.11 3.31 -6.06
C LYS A 129 -13.83 2.20 -5.06
N PRO A 130 -14.78 1.87 -4.16
CA PRO A 130 -14.70 0.66 -3.37
C PRO A 130 -14.65 -0.58 -4.27
N TYR A 131 -13.71 -1.48 -4.00
CA TYR A 131 -13.59 -2.80 -4.64
C TYR A 131 -14.13 -3.91 -3.74
N ALA A 132 -13.69 -3.95 -2.49
CA ALA A 132 -14.15 -4.87 -1.47
C ALA A 132 -14.31 -4.13 -0.15
N THR A 133 -15.39 -4.38 0.58
CA THR A 133 -15.74 -3.69 1.84
C THR A 133 -15.87 -4.66 3.00
N GLY A 134 -15.86 -4.16 4.24
CA GLY A 134 -15.97 -4.98 5.44
C GLY A 134 -14.67 -5.66 5.85
N LEU A 135 -13.54 -5.15 5.40
CA LEU A 135 -12.20 -5.66 5.67
C LEU A 135 -11.51 -4.76 6.71
N ARG A 136 -11.44 -5.20 7.97
CA ARG A 136 -10.93 -4.34 9.05
C ARG A 136 -9.57 -3.70 8.73
N ASN A 137 -8.58 -4.49 8.38
CA ASN A 137 -7.25 -3.98 8.03
C ASN A 137 -6.56 -4.88 6.99
N PRO A 138 -6.80 -4.66 5.69
CA PRO A 138 -6.10 -5.40 4.64
C PRO A 138 -4.63 -4.98 4.60
N THR A 139 -3.71 -5.93 4.82
CA THR A 139 -2.28 -5.69 5.06
C THR A 139 -1.36 -6.21 3.98
N ALA A 140 -1.82 -7.12 3.13
CA ALA A 140 -1.08 -7.61 1.98
C ALA A 140 -2.02 -8.05 0.87
N PHE A 141 -1.52 -7.99 -0.38
CA PHE A 141 -2.26 -8.39 -1.58
C PHE A 141 -1.40 -9.24 -2.51
N ALA A 142 -2.05 -10.11 -3.26
CA ALA A 142 -1.47 -10.80 -4.40
C ALA A 142 -2.54 -10.99 -5.48
N ILE A 143 -2.13 -10.97 -6.73
CA ILE A 143 -2.98 -11.38 -7.85
C ILE A 143 -2.73 -12.87 -8.09
N HIS A 144 -3.81 -13.66 -8.13
CA HIS A 144 -3.71 -15.09 -8.42
C HIS A 144 -3.30 -15.28 -9.90
N PRO A 145 -2.20 -16.00 -10.18
CA PRO A 145 -1.59 -16.00 -11.51
C PRO A 145 -2.46 -16.63 -12.60
N ASP A 146 -3.37 -17.55 -12.25
CA ASP A 146 -4.19 -18.26 -13.24
C ASP A 146 -5.61 -17.68 -13.38
N THR A 147 -6.08 -16.88 -12.42
CA THR A 147 -7.48 -16.41 -12.38
C THR A 147 -7.61 -14.91 -12.33
N ASP A 148 -6.50 -14.18 -12.21
CA ASP A 148 -6.42 -12.71 -12.06
C ASP A 148 -7.23 -12.16 -10.87
N GLN A 149 -7.62 -13.04 -9.93
CA GLN A 149 -8.36 -12.65 -8.74
C GLN A 149 -7.43 -12.00 -7.71
N LEU A 150 -7.89 -10.93 -7.10
CA LEU A 150 -7.22 -10.31 -5.97
C LEU A 150 -7.41 -11.16 -4.71
N TRP A 151 -6.30 -11.55 -4.10
CA TRP A 151 -6.23 -12.16 -2.78
C TRP A 151 -5.74 -11.13 -1.76
N ALA A 152 -6.34 -11.14 -0.57
CA ALA A 152 -6.02 -10.18 0.48
C ALA A 152 -5.84 -10.87 1.82
N VAL A 153 -4.78 -10.52 2.54
CA VAL A 153 -4.63 -10.87 3.96
C VAL A 153 -5.22 -9.74 4.80
N VAL A 154 -6.11 -10.07 5.72
CA VAL A 154 -6.83 -9.11 6.55
C VAL A 154 -6.59 -9.39 8.03
N ASN A 155 -6.01 -8.42 8.73
CA ASN A 155 -5.94 -8.43 10.18
C ASN A 155 -7.29 -8.09 10.79
N GLU A 156 -7.83 -9.01 11.59
CA GLU A 156 -9.09 -8.84 12.30
C GLU A 156 -8.91 -8.23 13.71
N ARG A 157 -9.97 -8.21 14.50
CA ARG A 157 -9.97 -7.48 15.78
C ARG A 157 -8.98 -8.08 16.78
N ASP A 158 -8.36 -7.18 17.53
CA ASP A 158 -7.49 -7.50 18.65
C ASP A 158 -8.27 -7.70 19.96
N GLU A 159 -7.57 -8.12 21.03
CA GLU A 159 -8.03 -8.16 22.43
C GLU A 159 -9.09 -9.22 22.78
N LEU A 160 -9.21 -10.29 21.94
CA LEU A 160 -10.08 -11.45 22.24
C LEU A 160 -9.31 -12.71 22.65
N GLY A 161 -7.99 -12.63 22.80
CA GLY A 161 -7.12 -13.76 23.07
C GLY A 161 -6.49 -14.35 21.82
N ALA A 162 -5.57 -15.31 21.99
CA ALA A 162 -4.71 -15.79 20.93
C ALA A 162 -5.40 -16.57 19.79
N ASN A 163 -6.67 -16.98 19.98
CA ASN A 163 -7.38 -17.86 19.07
C ASN A 163 -8.72 -17.27 18.55
N LEU A 164 -8.98 -16.00 18.81
CA LEU A 164 -10.20 -15.28 18.42
C LEU A 164 -9.87 -13.84 18.03
N VAL A 165 -10.34 -13.30 16.97
CA VAL A 165 -10.94 -13.85 15.75
C VAL A 165 -9.81 -14.22 14.80
N PRO A 166 -9.89 -15.29 13.97
CA PRO A 166 -8.81 -15.57 13.02
C PRO A 166 -8.74 -14.46 11.97
N ASP A 167 -7.51 -14.12 11.55
CA ASP A 167 -7.28 -13.31 10.37
C ASP A 167 -7.79 -14.05 9.12
N TYR A 168 -8.11 -13.31 8.06
CA TYR A 168 -8.64 -13.87 6.82
C TYR A 168 -7.62 -13.82 5.67
N LEU A 169 -7.76 -14.80 4.80
CA LEU A 169 -7.18 -14.81 3.46
C LEU A 169 -8.30 -14.96 2.44
#